data_75391381c3f55f9daaa4bdb5356f081f
#
_entry.id   75391381c3f55f9daaa4bdb5356f081f
#
_cell.length_a   1.000
_cell.length_b   1.000
_cell.length_c   1.000
_cell.angle_alpha   90.00
_cell.angle_beta   90.00
_cell.angle_gamma   90.00
#
_symmetry.space_group_name_H-M   'P 1'
#
loop_
_entity.id
_entity.type
_entity.pdbx_description
1 polymer ?
#
loop_
_entity_poly.entity_id
_entity_poly.type
_entity_poly.pdbx_seq_one_letter_code
_entity_poly.pdbx_strand_id
1 'polypeptide(L)'
;MSGEPFDGASPEITEMTIRNKRLLRQLRETDYADNDAKQRIYRQMFGSIGKDVYIDIDFRCEYGRNIHFGDKVIVNMNCTFLDNGSIFIGNNVMIAPDVKIYTATHSVHLSERMPERADPNASICDTIAHAVTIEDGVWIGGGSIILPGVTIGKNSVIGAGSVIVKDIPADSIAVGNPCRVIKRIDPTHLETNRLR
;
A
#
# COMPACT_ATOMS: atom_id res chain seq x y z
N MET A 1 -11.55 -8.72 -2.03
CA MET A 1 -12.76 -8.26 -1.31
C MET A 1 -13.56 -7.41 -2.29
N SER A 2 -14.89 -7.56 -2.26
CA SER A 2 -15.82 -7.13 -3.33
C SER A 2 -16.31 -5.69 -3.24
N GLY A 3 -15.75 -4.86 -2.36
CA GLY A 3 -16.31 -3.53 -2.06
C GLY A 3 -17.54 -3.57 -1.15
N GLU A 4 -17.92 -4.75 -0.67
CA GLU A 4 -19.00 -4.92 0.32
C GLU A 4 -18.49 -4.65 1.73
N PRO A 5 -19.34 -4.11 2.61
CA PRO A 5 -19.02 -3.94 4.02
C PRO A 5 -18.71 -5.28 4.71
N PHE A 6 -17.72 -5.29 5.60
CA PHE A 6 -17.36 -6.48 6.36
C PHE A 6 -17.04 -6.14 7.81
N ASP A 7 -17.24 -7.14 8.70
CA ASP A 7 -16.87 -7.07 10.11
C ASP A 7 -15.38 -7.35 10.29
N GLY A 8 -14.61 -6.30 10.66
CA GLY A 8 -13.18 -6.39 10.93
C GLY A 8 -12.81 -7.16 12.21
N ALA A 9 -13.77 -7.52 13.06
CA ALA A 9 -13.55 -8.29 14.28
C ALA A 9 -13.84 -9.80 14.13
N SER A 10 -14.13 -10.27 12.92
CA SER A 10 -14.34 -11.71 12.68
C SER A 10 -13.13 -12.54 13.14
N PRO A 11 -13.33 -13.79 13.62
CA PRO A 11 -12.22 -14.63 14.10
C PRO A 11 -11.10 -14.81 13.07
N GLU A 12 -11.44 -14.95 11.79
CA GLU A 12 -10.47 -15.09 10.70
C GLU A 12 -9.60 -13.85 10.57
N ILE A 13 -10.20 -12.66 10.56
CA ILE A 13 -9.48 -11.37 10.46
C ILE A 13 -8.63 -11.14 11.69
N THR A 14 -9.14 -11.46 12.87
CA THR A 14 -8.37 -11.37 14.11
C THR A 14 -7.13 -12.26 14.08
N GLU A 15 -7.26 -13.50 13.62
CA GLU A 15 -6.12 -14.42 13.48
C GLU A 15 -5.07 -13.89 12.49
N MET A 16 -5.51 -13.38 11.32
CA MET A 16 -4.62 -12.75 10.36
C MET A 16 -3.85 -11.60 10.96
N THR A 17 -4.53 -10.72 11.69
CA THR A 17 -3.92 -9.57 12.37
C THR A 17 -2.87 -10.03 13.38
N ILE A 18 -3.20 -10.98 14.26
CA ILE A 18 -2.28 -11.51 15.28
C ILE A 18 -1.03 -12.11 14.62
N ARG A 19 -1.23 -12.94 13.58
CA ARG A 19 -0.13 -13.54 12.82
C ARG A 19 0.78 -12.47 12.24
N ASN A 20 0.21 -11.46 11.58
CA ASN A 20 0.99 -10.39 10.95
C ASN A 20 1.75 -9.54 11.98
N LYS A 21 1.14 -9.18 13.11
CA LYS A 21 1.83 -8.44 14.18
C LYS A 21 3.06 -9.20 14.73
N ARG A 22 3.01 -10.55 14.76
CA ARG A 22 4.17 -11.39 15.12
C ARG A 22 5.27 -11.30 14.06
N LEU A 23 4.93 -11.39 12.78
CA LEU A 23 5.90 -11.28 11.67
C LEU A 23 6.54 -9.89 11.59
N LEU A 24 5.77 -8.82 11.78
CA LEU A 24 6.30 -7.46 11.86
C LEU A 24 7.26 -7.25 13.04
N ARG A 25 7.00 -7.90 14.19
CA ARG A 25 7.94 -7.89 15.32
C ARG A 25 9.23 -8.61 14.94
N GLN A 26 9.15 -9.82 14.38
CA GLN A 26 10.31 -10.56 13.91
C GLN A 26 11.14 -9.76 12.91
N LEU A 27 10.50 -9.07 11.97
CA LEU A 27 11.18 -8.23 10.99
C LEU A 27 11.98 -7.10 11.67
N ARG A 28 11.40 -6.41 12.65
CA ARG A 28 12.07 -5.34 13.40
C ARG A 28 13.23 -5.81 14.26
N GLU A 29 13.16 -7.06 14.75
CA GLU A 29 14.21 -7.68 15.57
C GLU A 29 15.30 -8.34 14.72
N THR A 30 15.10 -8.43 13.38
CA THR A 30 16.09 -9.00 12.46
C THR A 30 17.25 -8.05 12.24
N ASP A 31 18.50 -8.58 12.27
CA ASP A 31 19.67 -7.81 11.90
C ASP A 31 19.49 -7.18 10.51
N TYR A 32 19.79 -5.90 10.41
CA TYR A 32 19.64 -5.15 9.16
C TYR A 32 20.41 -5.76 7.99
N ALA A 33 21.56 -6.39 8.27
CA ALA A 33 22.38 -7.05 7.26
C ALA A 33 21.91 -8.47 6.88
N ASP A 34 21.03 -9.11 7.69
CA ASP A 34 20.52 -10.46 7.41
C ASP A 34 19.38 -10.44 6.38
N ASN A 35 19.76 -10.32 5.11
CA ASN A 35 18.81 -10.31 4.00
C ASN A 35 18.06 -11.63 3.85
N ASP A 36 18.69 -12.77 4.18
CA ASP A 36 18.05 -14.07 4.06
C ASP A 36 16.95 -14.24 5.11
N ALA A 37 17.16 -13.78 6.34
CA ALA A 37 16.11 -13.77 7.37
C ALA A 37 14.95 -12.87 6.96
N LYS A 38 15.22 -11.65 6.46
CA LYS A 38 14.19 -10.75 5.96
C LYS A 38 13.37 -11.41 4.84
N GLN A 39 14.02 -12.02 3.86
CA GLN A 39 13.33 -12.71 2.75
C GLN A 39 12.46 -13.89 3.23
N ARG A 40 12.88 -14.63 4.24
CA ARG A 40 12.06 -15.70 4.85
C ARG A 40 10.79 -15.12 5.49
N ILE A 41 10.91 -13.98 6.19
CA ILE A 41 9.77 -13.29 6.83
C ILE A 41 8.81 -12.75 5.75
N TYR A 42 9.33 -12.11 4.70
CA TYR A 42 8.50 -11.58 3.60
C TYR A 42 7.64 -12.65 2.94
N ARG A 43 8.23 -13.83 2.65
CA ARG A 43 7.47 -14.97 2.06
C ARG A 43 6.37 -15.51 2.98
N GLN A 44 6.48 -15.31 4.28
CA GLN A 44 5.44 -15.67 5.23
C GLN A 44 4.39 -14.56 5.38
N MET A 45 4.81 -13.31 5.24
CA MET A 45 3.98 -12.13 5.50
C MET A 45 3.07 -11.81 4.32
N PHE A 46 3.63 -11.75 3.11
CA PHE A 46 2.94 -11.22 1.94
C PHE A 46 2.19 -12.30 1.15
N GLY A 47 1.15 -11.88 0.41
CA GLY A 47 0.40 -12.76 -0.50
C GLY A 47 1.26 -13.29 -1.64
N SER A 48 2.12 -12.42 -2.19
CA SER A 48 3.20 -12.82 -3.10
C SER A 48 4.35 -11.81 -3.03
N ILE A 49 5.56 -12.29 -3.34
CA ILE A 49 6.75 -11.44 -3.41
C ILE A 49 7.66 -11.92 -4.54
N GLY A 50 8.03 -10.98 -5.39
CA GLY A 50 8.94 -11.22 -6.51
C GLY A 50 10.40 -11.26 -6.08
N LYS A 51 11.29 -11.17 -7.08
CA LYS A 51 12.74 -11.14 -6.89
C LYS A 51 13.23 -9.72 -6.65
N ASP A 52 14.35 -9.59 -5.93
CA ASP A 52 15.04 -8.31 -5.70
C ASP A 52 14.12 -7.26 -5.03
N VAL A 53 13.30 -7.69 -4.08
CA VAL A 53 12.42 -6.81 -3.31
C VAL A 53 13.13 -6.43 -2.01
N TYR A 54 13.29 -5.12 -1.80
CA TYR A 54 13.78 -4.53 -0.56
C TYR A 54 12.63 -3.82 0.15
N ILE A 55 12.42 -4.15 1.43
CA ILE A 55 11.47 -3.47 2.32
C ILE A 55 12.19 -3.13 3.61
N ASP A 56 12.11 -1.87 4.02
CA ASP A 56 12.72 -1.43 5.26
C ASP A 56 12.05 -2.07 6.49
N ILE A 57 12.82 -2.26 7.56
CA ILE A 57 12.35 -2.95 8.78
C ILE A 57 11.30 -2.16 9.56
N ASP A 58 11.18 -0.85 9.33
CA ASP A 58 10.15 0.02 9.92
C ASP A 58 8.83 0.00 9.13
N PHE A 59 8.70 -0.88 8.16
CA PHE A 59 7.47 -1.10 7.41
C PHE A 59 6.32 -1.56 8.30
N ARG A 60 5.09 -1.11 7.97
CA ARG A 60 3.86 -1.47 8.68
C ARG A 60 2.75 -1.87 7.72
N CYS A 61 2.03 -2.92 8.06
CA CYS A 61 0.81 -3.32 7.34
C CYS A 61 -0.18 -3.96 8.32
N GLU A 62 -1.44 -4.13 7.87
CA GLU A 62 -2.49 -4.69 8.73
C GLU A 62 -2.46 -6.22 8.74
N TYR A 63 -2.61 -6.85 7.57
CA TYR A 63 -2.65 -8.31 7.42
C TYR A 63 -1.43 -8.87 6.70
N GLY A 64 -0.79 -8.11 5.84
CA GLY A 64 0.33 -8.49 5.00
C GLY A 64 -0.07 -9.37 3.81
N ARG A 65 -0.92 -10.38 4.04
CA ARG A 65 -1.29 -11.36 3.01
C ARG A 65 -2.03 -10.79 1.79
N ASN A 66 -2.59 -9.60 1.90
CA ASN A 66 -3.26 -8.92 0.80
C ASN A 66 -2.32 -8.02 -0.02
N ILE A 67 -1.02 -8.03 0.29
CA ILE A 67 -0.01 -7.25 -0.43
C ILE A 67 0.74 -8.18 -1.38
N HIS A 68 0.84 -7.76 -2.64
CA HIS A 68 1.46 -8.51 -3.71
C HIS A 68 2.54 -7.65 -4.36
N PHE A 69 3.78 -8.13 -4.34
CA PHE A 69 4.93 -7.44 -4.93
C PHE A 69 5.41 -8.15 -6.19
N GLY A 70 5.67 -7.39 -7.25
CA GLY A 70 6.44 -7.82 -8.41
C GLY A 70 7.94 -7.83 -8.13
N ASP A 71 8.73 -7.86 -9.20
CA ASP A 71 10.19 -7.89 -9.14
C ASP A 71 10.81 -6.49 -9.02
N LYS A 72 11.98 -6.39 -8.36
CA LYS A 72 12.78 -5.15 -8.26
C LYS A 72 12.00 -3.99 -7.65
N VAL A 73 11.42 -4.20 -6.49
CA VAL A 73 10.65 -3.20 -5.75
C VAL A 73 11.44 -2.71 -4.54
N ILE A 74 11.41 -1.39 -4.32
CA ILE A 74 11.99 -0.75 -3.14
C ILE A 74 10.87 -0.08 -2.34
N VAL A 75 10.72 -0.47 -1.08
CA VAL A 75 9.85 0.18 -0.09
C VAL A 75 10.73 0.74 1.02
N ASN A 76 10.76 2.05 1.12
CA ASN A 76 11.60 2.77 2.07
C ASN A 76 11.00 2.80 3.48
N MET A 77 11.73 3.41 4.42
CA MET A 77 11.38 3.45 5.83
C MET A 77 10.02 4.11 6.11
N ASN A 78 9.40 3.70 7.21
CA ASN A 78 8.17 4.25 7.77
C ASN A 78 6.95 4.22 6.82
N CYS A 79 6.96 3.33 5.82
CA CYS A 79 5.80 3.13 4.95
C CYS A 79 4.71 2.35 5.69
N THR A 80 3.44 2.72 5.46
CA THR A 80 2.27 2.07 6.09
C THR A 80 1.25 1.67 5.02
N PHE A 81 0.98 0.37 4.91
CA PHE A 81 0.01 -0.17 3.97
C PHE A 81 -1.14 -0.80 4.75
N LEU A 82 -2.33 -0.19 4.70
CA LEU A 82 -3.55 -0.77 5.27
C LEU A 82 -4.19 -1.66 4.22
N ASP A 83 -3.82 -2.93 4.26
CA ASP A 83 -4.19 -3.95 3.28
C ASP A 83 -5.47 -4.70 3.65
N ASN A 84 -6.53 -3.97 4.03
CA ASN A 84 -7.87 -4.54 4.22
C ASN A 84 -8.45 -5.05 2.89
N GLY A 85 -8.14 -4.38 1.77
CA GLY A 85 -8.25 -4.87 0.40
C GLY A 85 -6.88 -5.20 -0.18
N SER A 86 -6.86 -5.76 -1.38
CA SER A 86 -5.61 -6.11 -2.04
C SER A 86 -4.80 -4.88 -2.46
N ILE A 87 -3.48 -4.95 -2.31
CA ILE A 87 -2.51 -3.98 -2.82
C ILE A 87 -1.62 -4.71 -3.81
N PHE A 88 -1.68 -4.31 -5.06
CA PHE A 88 -0.85 -4.85 -6.13
C PHE A 88 0.25 -3.86 -6.49
N ILE A 89 1.51 -4.29 -6.39
CA ILE A 89 2.68 -3.49 -6.74
C ILE A 89 3.43 -4.21 -7.84
N GLY A 90 3.54 -3.57 -8.98
CA GLY A 90 4.19 -4.09 -10.18
C GLY A 90 5.71 -4.19 -10.06
N ASN A 91 6.36 -4.32 -11.20
CA ASN A 91 7.82 -4.45 -11.30
C ASN A 91 8.51 -3.08 -11.36
N ASN A 92 9.76 -3.01 -10.90
CA ASN A 92 10.61 -1.80 -10.96
C ASN A 92 9.96 -0.59 -10.26
N VAL A 93 9.24 -0.80 -9.17
CA VAL A 93 8.54 0.25 -8.41
C VAL A 93 9.43 0.78 -7.30
N MET A 94 9.47 2.11 -7.16
CA MET A 94 10.16 2.78 -6.05
C MET A 94 9.16 3.52 -5.16
N ILE A 95 9.14 3.21 -3.87
CA ILE A 95 8.30 3.84 -2.87
C ILE A 95 9.21 4.51 -1.83
N ALA A 96 9.17 5.83 -1.81
CA ALA A 96 9.99 6.66 -0.93
C ALA A 96 9.50 6.60 0.53
N PRO A 97 10.24 7.18 1.51
CA PRO A 97 9.84 7.16 2.92
C PRO A 97 8.47 7.77 3.20
N ASP A 98 7.83 7.32 4.28
CA ASP A 98 6.56 7.86 4.80
C ASP A 98 5.35 7.72 3.88
N VAL A 99 5.42 6.90 2.83
CA VAL A 99 4.28 6.65 1.93
C VAL A 99 3.22 5.80 2.64
N LYS A 100 1.95 6.20 2.43
CA LYS A 100 0.78 5.49 2.97
C LYS A 100 -0.11 5.01 1.84
N ILE A 101 -0.48 3.73 1.88
CA ILE A 101 -1.46 3.13 0.96
C ILE A 101 -2.63 2.65 1.81
N TYR A 102 -3.81 3.17 1.54
CA TYR A 102 -5.03 2.82 2.24
C TYR A 102 -5.99 2.14 1.29
N THR A 103 -6.41 0.93 1.62
CA THR A 103 -7.47 0.22 0.89
C THR A 103 -8.80 0.28 1.62
N ALA A 104 -8.79 0.63 2.92
CA ALA A 104 -9.97 0.70 3.76
C ALA A 104 -10.62 2.07 3.71
N THR A 105 -11.94 2.08 3.72
CA THR A 105 -12.80 3.25 3.89
C THR A 105 -14.05 2.87 4.69
N HIS A 106 -14.87 3.86 5.00
CA HIS A 106 -16.13 3.70 5.73
C HIS A 106 -17.22 4.52 5.05
N SER A 107 -18.49 4.17 5.30
CA SER A 107 -19.62 4.99 4.84
C SER A 107 -19.58 6.40 5.44
N VAL A 108 -19.97 7.38 4.64
CA VAL A 108 -20.16 8.77 5.11
C VAL A 108 -21.38 8.89 6.02
N HIS A 109 -22.34 7.97 5.91
CA HIS A 109 -23.53 7.91 6.78
C HIS A 109 -23.21 7.22 8.10
N LEU A 110 -23.47 7.91 9.21
CA LEU A 110 -23.13 7.41 10.54
C LEU A 110 -23.78 6.05 10.86
N SER A 111 -25.06 5.89 10.53
CA SER A 111 -25.81 4.65 10.78
C SER A 111 -25.27 3.42 10.03
N GLU A 112 -24.67 3.64 8.86
CA GLU A 112 -24.02 2.58 8.08
C GLU A 112 -22.57 2.35 8.55
N ARG A 113 -21.88 3.41 8.94
CA ARG A 113 -20.50 3.32 9.43
C ARG A 113 -20.41 2.67 10.80
N MET A 114 -21.36 2.99 11.68
CA MET A 114 -21.43 2.50 13.07
C MET A 114 -22.84 1.94 13.34
N PRO A 115 -23.17 0.78 12.74
CA PRO A 115 -24.49 0.18 12.94
C PRO A 115 -24.66 -0.34 14.37
N GLU A 116 -25.90 -0.32 14.88
CA GLU A 116 -26.22 -1.00 16.12
C GLU A 116 -26.05 -2.51 15.94
N ARG A 117 -25.38 -3.17 16.89
CA ARG A 117 -25.09 -4.60 16.84
C ARG A 117 -25.55 -5.30 18.08
N ALA A 118 -26.18 -6.47 17.87
CA ALA A 118 -26.60 -7.34 18.97
C ALA A 118 -25.42 -8.17 19.54
N ASP A 119 -24.44 -8.51 18.71
CA ASP A 119 -23.24 -9.24 19.13
C ASP A 119 -22.20 -8.27 19.74
N PRO A 120 -21.90 -8.39 21.05
CA PRO A 120 -20.92 -7.54 21.71
C PRO A 120 -19.47 -7.77 21.23
N ASN A 121 -19.19 -8.84 20.50
CA ASN A 121 -17.88 -9.14 19.95
C ASN A 121 -17.70 -8.65 18.50
N ALA A 122 -18.77 -8.20 17.84
CA ALA A 122 -18.66 -7.63 16.51
C ALA A 122 -17.89 -6.31 16.54
N SER A 123 -17.28 -5.95 15.41
CA SER A 123 -16.64 -4.63 15.25
C SER A 123 -17.65 -3.51 15.50
N ILE A 124 -17.21 -2.43 16.11
CA ILE A 124 -18.05 -1.23 16.34
C ILE A 124 -18.34 -0.48 15.03
N CYS A 125 -17.63 -0.77 13.95
CA CYS A 125 -17.82 -0.13 12.64
C CYS A 125 -17.71 -1.14 11.52
N ASP A 126 -18.39 -0.85 10.40
CA ASP A 126 -18.22 -1.56 9.14
C ASP A 126 -17.07 -0.94 8.33
N THR A 127 -16.30 -1.82 7.72
CA THR A 127 -15.20 -1.44 6.83
C THR A 127 -15.52 -1.85 5.40
N ILE A 128 -15.28 -0.95 4.47
CA ILE A 128 -15.35 -1.21 3.03
C ILE A 128 -13.92 -1.18 2.50
N ALA A 129 -13.55 -2.11 1.64
CA ALA A 129 -12.20 -2.16 1.10
C ALA A 129 -12.20 -2.17 -0.43
N HIS A 130 -11.36 -1.31 -1.03
CA HIS A 130 -11.13 -1.26 -2.47
C HIS A 130 -9.65 -1.47 -2.75
N ALA A 131 -9.35 -2.32 -3.73
CA ALA A 131 -7.97 -2.62 -4.11
C ALA A 131 -7.24 -1.37 -4.61
N VAL A 132 -5.94 -1.29 -4.31
CA VAL A 132 -5.03 -0.29 -4.88
C VAL A 132 -4.04 -0.99 -5.79
N THR A 133 -3.79 -0.41 -6.97
CA THR A 133 -2.83 -0.94 -7.95
C THR A 133 -1.76 0.10 -8.26
N ILE A 134 -0.51 -0.30 -8.10
CA ILE A 134 0.67 0.47 -8.52
C ILE A 134 1.30 -0.31 -9.67
N GLU A 135 1.20 0.20 -10.89
CA GLU A 135 1.72 -0.50 -12.06
C GLU A 135 3.25 -0.41 -12.17
N ASP A 136 3.80 -1.09 -13.19
CA ASP A 136 5.24 -1.20 -13.41
C ASP A 136 5.92 0.17 -13.58
N GLY A 137 7.13 0.30 -13.06
CA GLY A 137 7.99 1.48 -13.25
C GLY A 137 7.55 2.74 -12.49
N VAL A 138 6.57 2.65 -11.61
CA VAL A 138 6.07 3.80 -10.84
C VAL A 138 7.08 4.24 -9.77
N TRP A 139 7.27 5.54 -9.64
CA TRP A 139 7.98 6.16 -8.53
C TRP A 139 7.03 7.01 -7.67
N ILE A 140 6.92 6.69 -6.38
CA ILE A 140 6.09 7.43 -5.41
C ILE A 140 7.00 8.23 -4.47
N GLY A 141 6.89 9.55 -4.54
CA GLY A 141 7.60 10.49 -3.67
C GLY A 141 7.16 10.43 -2.22
N GLY A 142 8.09 10.74 -1.32
CA GLY A 142 7.92 10.60 0.13
C GLY A 142 6.72 11.36 0.70
N GLY A 143 6.12 10.80 1.75
CA GLY A 143 4.96 11.38 2.42
C GLY A 143 3.66 11.38 1.61
N SER A 144 3.63 10.69 0.46
CA SER A 144 2.41 10.59 -0.36
C SER A 144 1.39 9.64 0.26
N ILE A 145 0.10 9.89 0.00
CA ILE A 145 -1.02 9.08 0.49
C ILE A 145 -1.86 8.63 -0.68
N ILE A 146 -2.01 7.33 -0.84
CA ILE A 146 -2.82 6.70 -1.89
C ILE A 146 -4.12 6.22 -1.26
N LEU A 147 -5.26 6.67 -1.79
CA LEU A 147 -6.59 6.37 -1.26
C LEU A 147 -7.18 5.09 -1.88
N PRO A 148 -8.20 4.50 -1.24
CA PRO A 148 -8.82 3.26 -1.68
C PRO A 148 -9.32 3.31 -3.13
N GLY A 149 -9.12 2.23 -3.88
CA GLY A 149 -9.59 2.08 -5.24
C GLY A 149 -8.72 2.71 -6.33
N VAL A 150 -7.62 3.38 -5.95
CA VAL A 150 -6.76 4.08 -6.92
C VAL A 150 -5.86 3.12 -7.69
N THR A 151 -5.74 3.37 -8.99
CA THR A 151 -4.70 2.82 -9.87
C THR A 151 -3.71 3.91 -10.26
N ILE A 152 -2.41 3.67 -10.03
CA ILE A 152 -1.33 4.51 -10.57
C ILE A 152 -0.73 3.79 -11.77
N GLY A 153 -0.95 4.37 -12.95
CA GLY A 153 -0.54 3.79 -14.24
C GLY A 153 0.98 3.76 -14.42
N LYS A 154 1.44 2.81 -15.22
CA LYS A 154 2.86 2.49 -15.44
C LYS A 154 3.72 3.71 -15.73
N ASN A 155 4.99 3.64 -15.32
CA ASN A 155 6.03 4.66 -15.51
C ASN A 155 5.69 6.04 -14.92
N SER A 156 4.61 6.17 -14.14
CA SER A 156 4.23 7.46 -13.58
C SER A 156 5.08 7.83 -12.37
N VAL A 157 5.22 9.14 -12.16
CA VAL A 157 5.94 9.72 -11.03
C VAL A 157 4.98 10.55 -10.19
N ILE A 158 4.91 10.23 -8.91
CA ILE A 158 4.13 10.98 -7.92
C ILE A 158 5.07 11.86 -7.12
N GLY A 159 4.85 13.17 -7.14
CA GLY A 159 5.63 14.11 -6.32
C GLY A 159 5.36 13.95 -4.83
N ALA A 160 6.38 14.24 -4.02
CA ALA A 160 6.30 14.10 -2.56
C ALA A 160 5.13 14.90 -1.95
N GLY A 161 4.54 14.38 -0.86
CA GLY A 161 3.44 14.99 -0.15
C GLY A 161 2.10 14.99 -0.88
N SER A 162 1.96 14.20 -1.94
CA SER A 162 0.73 14.15 -2.74
C SER A 162 -0.36 13.30 -2.07
N VAL A 163 -1.63 13.68 -2.26
CA VAL A 163 -2.79 12.86 -1.84
C VAL A 163 -3.57 12.43 -3.09
N ILE A 164 -3.43 11.14 -3.42
CA ILE A 164 -3.95 10.54 -4.64
C ILE A 164 -5.36 10.02 -4.38
N VAL A 165 -6.36 10.70 -4.94
CA VAL A 165 -7.80 10.46 -4.72
C VAL A 165 -8.49 9.91 -5.97
N LYS A 166 -7.79 9.79 -7.09
CA LYS A 166 -8.28 9.29 -8.39
C LYS A 166 -7.12 8.64 -9.12
N ASP A 167 -7.44 7.79 -10.08
CA ASP A 167 -6.48 7.13 -10.94
C ASP A 167 -5.54 8.13 -11.62
N ILE A 168 -4.28 7.72 -11.71
CA ILE A 168 -3.25 8.45 -12.45
C ILE A 168 -2.97 7.66 -13.73
N PRO A 169 -3.14 8.28 -14.90
CA PRO A 169 -2.84 7.60 -16.16
C PRO A 169 -1.35 7.28 -16.29
N ALA A 170 -1.02 6.24 -17.06
CA ALA A 170 0.37 5.89 -17.35
C ALA A 170 1.18 7.07 -17.91
N ASP A 171 2.52 7.00 -17.74
CA ASP A 171 3.48 7.97 -18.27
C ASP A 171 3.15 9.41 -17.85
N SER A 172 2.86 9.61 -16.56
CA SER A 172 2.43 10.91 -16.02
C SER A 172 3.30 11.37 -14.85
N ILE A 173 3.48 12.67 -14.73
CA ILE A 173 3.96 13.30 -13.50
C ILE A 173 2.73 13.94 -12.82
N ALA A 174 2.45 13.53 -11.58
CA ALA A 174 1.33 14.01 -10.81
C ALA A 174 1.77 14.48 -9.41
N VAL A 175 1.22 15.60 -8.94
CA VAL A 175 1.62 16.21 -7.66
C VAL A 175 0.43 16.86 -6.95
N GLY A 176 0.57 17.08 -5.65
CA GLY A 176 -0.27 17.97 -4.86
C GLY A 176 -1.37 17.29 -4.04
N ASN A 177 -2.13 18.10 -3.32
CA ASN A 177 -3.27 17.68 -2.51
C ASN A 177 -4.50 18.58 -2.85
N PRO A 178 -5.51 18.03 -3.53
CA PRO A 178 -5.55 16.71 -4.14
C PRO A 178 -4.58 16.59 -5.34
N CYS A 179 -4.04 15.38 -5.54
CA CYS A 179 -3.06 15.09 -6.60
C CYS A 179 -3.66 15.32 -8.00
N ARG A 180 -2.87 15.97 -8.88
CA ARG A 180 -3.24 16.23 -10.28
C ARG A 180 -2.07 15.96 -11.20
N VAL A 181 -2.37 15.43 -12.40
CA VAL A 181 -1.39 15.31 -13.48
C VAL A 181 -1.00 16.71 -13.94
N ILE A 182 0.31 16.98 -13.92
CA ILE A 182 0.89 18.26 -14.36
C ILE A 182 1.67 18.14 -15.66
N LYS A 183 2.16 16.93 -15.99
CA LYS A 183 2.94 16.69 -17.21
C LYS A 183 2.77 15.24 -17.67
N ARG A 184 2.89 14.99 -18.97
CA ARG A 184 3.08 13.66 -19.56
C ARG A 184 4.56 13.39 -19.76
N ILE A 185 4.98 12.18 -19.46
CA ILE A 185 6.34 11.69 -19.73
C ILE A 185 6.39 11.19 -21.17
N ASP A 186 7.32 11.70 -21.96
CA ASP A 186 7.61 11.13 -23.28
C ASP A 186 8.60 9.97 -23.10
N PRO A 187 8.20 8.71 -23.32
CA PRO A 187 9.09 7.57 -23.12
C PRO A 187 10.26 7.52 -24.12
N THR A 188 10.20 8.32 -25.19
CA THR A 188 11.26 8.38 -26.21
C THR A 188 12.29 9.45 -25.90
N HIS A 189 12.02 10.33 -24.95
CA HIS A 189 12.89 11.46 -24.61
C HIS A 189 13.60 11.24 -23.28
N LEU A 190 14.90 10.97 -23.31
CA LEU A 190 15.75 10.95 -22.13
C LEU A 190 15.98 12.39 -21.66
N GLU A 191 15.09 12.94 -20.87
CA GLU A 191 15.37 14.20 -20.16
C GLU A 191 16.51 13.93 -19.16
N THR A 192 17.65 14.58 -19.34
CA THR A 192 18.70 14.63 -18.31
C THR A 192 18.08 15.33 -17.10
N ASN A 193 17.75 14.56 -16.10
CA ASN A 193 17.02 14.96 -14.91
C ASN A 193 17.78 16.05 -14.15
N ARG A 194 17.37 17.30 -14.33
CA ARG A 194 17.61 18.36 -13.35
C ARG A 194 16.24 18.87 -12.93
N LEU A 195 15.70 18.28 -11.87
CA LEU A 195 14.66 18.92 -11.07
C LEU A 195 15.31 20.21 -10.49
N ARG A 196 15.05 21.32 -11.15
CA ARG A 196 15.30 22.66 -10.60
C ARG A 196 13.98 23.28 -10.22
#